data_3902cab947b8456a83fc5ed7cb033d92
#
_entry.id   3902cab947b8456a83fc5ed7cb033d92
#
_cell.length_a   1.000
_cell.length_b   1.000
_cell.length_c   1.000
_cell.angle_alpha   90.00
_cell.angle_beta   90.00
_cell.angle_gamma   90.00
#
_symmetry.space_group_name_H-M   'P 1'
#
loop_
_entity.id
_entity.type
_entity.pdbx_description
1 polymer ?
#
loop_
_entity_poly.entity_id
_entity_poly.type
_entity_poly.pdbx_seq_one_letter_code
_entity_poly.pdbx_strand_id
1 'polypeptide(L)'
;LDYHTYIWGNWEAMTQTFIAALKDSDCIGLLVLDFPRIDRCDPQMWVDVIPSLIEAKNKTGCQIGVVGSISDTLPEKIAKELLEKGIIPFGGIESALDSIAKFATYSKIKSENILPPIIPLNAKVLTEATAKKMLGEFDIQLPISQTVTNYEDIEDAANKIGYPVVLKGEGSAHKTEAGLVALNLQNQAEILSAAKVMPSNTFLIEKMVGDSLLELLVGIVLDEAHGYVLTIASGGKLTEIFRDKISLLIPANNEEILKSLKKLKMWPLFLGYRGAPSPDIDSILKTIQNVQNFVISNHGKISEVEINPLICRQADAIVADALIKIGEKND
;
A
#
# COMPACT_ATOMS: atom_id res chain seq x y z
N LEU A 1 0.83 23.66 31.29
CA LEU A 1 1.22 24.09 32.64
C LEU A 1 2.65 24.59 32.59
N ASP A 2 2.85 25.83 32.98
CA ASP A 2 4.18 26.38 33.23
C ASP A 2 4.41 26.35 34.74
N TYR A 3 5.30 25.45 35.22
CA TYR A 3 5.58 25.34 36.62
C TYR A 3 6.81 26.15 37.00
N HIS A 4 6.75 26.76 38.14
CA HIS A 4 7.72 27.76 38.53
C HIS A 4 9.08 27.14 38.87
N THR A 5 10.18 27.72 38.38
CA THR A 5 11.55 27.24 38.62
C THR A 5 11.97 27.22 40.10
N TYR A 6 11.26 27.91 40.99
CA TYR A 6 11.53 27.87 42.44
C TYR A 6 11.35 26.52 43.07
N ILE A 7 10.67 25.56 42.46
CA ILE A 7 10.53 24.21 42.97
C ILE A 7 11.63 23.26 42.46
N TRP A 8 12.52 23.74 41.59
CA TRP A 8 13.63 22.94 41.12
C TRP A 8 14.55 22.53 42.26
N GLY A 9 15.00 21.26 42.28
CA GLY A 9 15.74 20.68 43.40
C GLY A 9 14.86 20.29 44.59
N ASN A 10 13.59 20.67 44.61
CA ASN A 10 12.64 20.18 45.58
C ASN A 10 11.84 19.00 45.00
N TRP A 11 12.36 17.79 45.21
CA TRP A 11 11.79 16.56 44.67
C TRP A 11 10.32 16.37 45.02
N GLU A 12 9.93 16.65 46.27
CA GLU A 12 8.55 16.46 46.73
C GLU A 12 7.60 17.46 46.02
N ALA A 13 7.96 18.72 45.94
CA ALA A 13 7.16 19.76 45.26
C ALA A 13 7.03 19.47 43.78
N MET A 14 8.10 19.05 43.10
CA MET A 14 8.04 18.67 41.69
C MET A 14 7.14 17.45 41.48
N THR A 15 7.31 16.41 42.31
CA THR A 15 6.49 15.18 42.24
C THR A 15 4.99 15.50 42.39
N GLN A 16 4.62 16.29 43.40
CA GLN A 16 3.22 16.68 43.63
C GLN A 16 2.66 17.50 42.46
N THR A 17 3.46 18.39 41.88
CA THR A 17 3.06 19.19 40.74
C THR A 17 2.78 18.32 39.52
N PHE A 18 3.65 17.36 39.21
CA PHE A 18 3.48 16.44 38.10
C PHE A 18 2.28 15.50 38.31
N ILE A 19 2.08 14.97 39.53
CA ILE A 19 0.91 14.16 39.88
C ILE A 19 -0.38 14.98 39.65
N ALA A 20 -0.41 16.24 40.14
CA ALA A 20 -1.58 17.09 40.02
C ALA A 20 -1.90 17.39 38.54
N ALA A 21 -0.86 17.59 37.71
CA ALA A 21 -1.03 17.83 36.28
C ALA A 21 -1.55 16.62 35.47
N LEU A 22 -1.21 15.40 35.95
CA LEU A 22 -1.53 14.15 35.26
C LEU A 22 -2.77 13.45 35.86
N LYS A 23 -3.23 13.88 37.04
CA LYS A 23 -4.38 13.30 37.70
C LYS A 23 -5.63 13.46 36.87
N ASP A 24 -6.42 12.41 36.79
CA ASP A 24 -7.70 12.37 36.08
C ASP A 24 -7.61 12.66 34.55
N SER A 25 -6.46 12.39 33.94
CA SER A 25 -6.26 12.62 32.52
C SER A 25 -6.08 11.31 31.74
N ASP A 26 -6.95 11.09 30.74
CA ASP A 26 -6.76 10.05 29.71
C ASP A 26 -5.84 10.58 28.60
N CYS A 27 -4.67 11.11 28.97
CA CYS A 27 -3.74 11.73 28.04
C CYS A 27 -2.29 11.33 28.33
N ILE A 28 -1.43 11.65 27.39
CA ILE A 28 0.02 11.59 27.59
C ILE A 28 0.52 12.91 28.17
N GLY A 29 1.29 12.84 29.26
CA GLY A 29 1.99 14.00 29.82
C GLY A 29 3.26 14.29 29.04
N LEU A 30 3.46 15.53 28.58
CA LEU A 30 4.70 15.96 27.96
C LEU A 30 5.37 17.02 28.83
N LEU A 31 6.61 16.72 29.25
CA LEU A 31 7.46 17.72 29.89
C LEU A 31 8.47 18.25 28.90
N VAL A 32 8.42 19.54 28.59
CA VAL A 32 9.48 20.22 27.81
C VAL A 32 10.64 20.51 28.77
N LEU A 33 11.79 19.90 28.50
CA LEU A 33 12.97 19.98 29.35
C LEU A 33 14.24 20.02 28.49
N ASP A 34 14.89 21.18 28.43
CA ASP A 34 16.11 21.40 27.69
C ASP A 34 17.32 21.20 28.60
N PHE A 35 18.07 20.13 28.39
CA PHE A 35 19.30 19.87 29.11
C PHE A 35 20.42 20.81 28.63
N PRO A 36 21.17 21.42 29.55
CA PRO A 36 22.28 22.28 29.19
C PRO A 36 23.45 21.47 28.64
N ARG A 37 24.30 22.14 27.90
CA ARG A 37 25.59 21.56 27.49
C ARG A 37 26.49 21.34 28.72
N ILE A 38 26.98 20.12 28.88
CA ILE A 38 27.82 19.70 30.03
C ILE A 38 29.18 20.41 30.07
N ASP A 39 29.65 20.96 28.93
CA ASP A 39 30.87 21.75 28.86
C ASP A 39 30.68 23.23 29.31
N ARG A 40 29.45 23.63 29.57
CA ARG A 40 29.06 25.00 29.93
C ARG A 40 28.36 25.11 31.26
N CYS A 41 27.65 24.08 31.71
CA CYS A 41 26.81 24.11 32.91
C CYS A 41 26.71 22.72 33.50
N ASP A 42 26.64 22.61 34.82
CA ASP A 42 26.31 21.38 35.52
C ASP A 42 24.84 21.00 35.26
N PRO A 43 24.56 19.85 34.66
CA PRO A 43 23.19 19.42 34.36
C PRO A 43 22.43 18.84 35.54
N GLN A 44 23.00 18.77 36.76
CA GLN A 44 22.45 18.02 37.87
C GLN A 44 21.00 18.42 38.18
N MET A 45 20.68 19.71 38.23
CA MET A 45 19.33 20.18 38.52
C MET A 45 18.29 19.69 37.49
N TRP A 46 18.68 19.47 36.21
CA TRP A 46 17.82 18.89 35.20
C TRP A 46 17.68 17.38 35.36
N VAL A 47 18.76 16.70 35.68
CA VAL A 47 18.76 15.26 35.99
C VAL A 47 17.87 14.95 37.16
N ASP A 48 17.87 15.75 38.22
CA ASP A 48 17.08 15.61 39.42
C ASP A 48 15.56 15.68 39.20
N VAL A 49 15.11 16.16 38.02
CA VAL A 49 13.70 16.14 37.61
C VAL A 49 13.24 14.71 37.24
N ILE A 50 14.13 13.85 36.72
CA ILE A 50 13.79 12.50 36.25
C ILE A 50 13.17 11.62 37.33
N PRO A 51 13.70 11.52 38.55
CA PRO A 51 13.09 10.77 39.65
C PRO A 51 11.67 11.23 39.99
N SER A 52 11.42 12.54 39.96
CA SER A 52 10.07 13.11 40.16
C SER A 52 9.07 12.70 39.10
N LEU A 53 9.51 12.62 37.83
CA LEU A 53 8.67 12.13 36.71
C LEU A 53 8.37 10.63 36.86
N ILE A 54 9.37 9.82 37.26
CA ILE A 54 9.18 8.38 37.47
C ILE A 54 8.13 8.14 38.56
N GLU A 55 8.25 8.86 39.68
CA GLU A 55 7.31 8.75 40.78
C GLU A 55 5.89 9.18 40.38
N ALA A 56 5.78 10.29 39.65
CA ALA A 56 4.48 10.76 39.12
C ALA A 56 3.85 9.73 38.16
N LYS A 57 4.65 9.14 37.25
CA LYS A 57 4.21 8.08 36.36
C LYS A 57 3.68 6.87 37.14
N ASN A 58 4.43 6.42 38.15
CA ASN A 58 4.06 5.26 38.98
C ASN A 58 2.76 5.49 39.76
N LYS A 59 2.54 6.72 40.26
CA LYS A 59 1.34 7.06 41.02
C LYS A 59 0.10 7.30 40.18
N THR A 60 0.26 7.84 38.97
CA THR A 60 -0.88 8.18 38.11
C THR A 60 -1.19 7.12 37.07
N GLY A 61 -0.23 6.27 36.73
CA GLY A 61 -0.35 5.32 35.59
C GLY A 61 -0.29 5.97 34.20
N CYS A 62 -0.17 7.29 34.14
CA CYS A 62 -0.13 8.02 32.86
C CYS A 62 1.16 7.77 32.10
N GLN A 63 1.07 7.77 30.78
CA GLN A 63 2.26 7.80 29.93
C GLN A 63 2.90 9.20 29.96
N ILE A 64 4.21 9.25 30.06
CA ILE A 64 4.97 10.50 30.12
C ILE A 64 6.04 10.51 29.04
N GLY A 65 6.18 11.66 28.36
CA GLY A 65 7.29 11.96 27.47
C GLY A 65 8.08 13.17 27.95
N VAL A 66 9.40 13.15 27.74
CA VAL A 66 10.29 14.30 27.88
C VAL A 66 10.65 14.80 26.50
N VAL A 67 10.47 16.09 26.28
CA VAL A 67 10.66 16.73 24.98
C VAL A 67 11.78 17.76 25.10
N GLY A 68 12.88 17.58 24.37
CA GLY A 68 13.79 18.69 24.10
C GLY A 68 13.13 19.66 23.11
N SER A 69 13.24 20.97 23.32
CA SER A 69 12.66 21.94 22.37
C SER A 69 13.27 21.79 20.97
N ILE A 70 14.55 21.42 20.91
CA ILE A 70 15.27 21.00 19.70
C ILE A 70 16.06 19.71 19.99
N SER A 71 16.48 18.99 18.96
CA SER A 71 17.17 17.70 19.09
C SER A 71 18.41 17.73 19.99
N ASP A 72 19.16 18.83 19.93
CA ASP A 72 20.43 18.98 20.62
C ASP A 72 20.31 19.20 22.14
N THR A 73 19.09 19.53 22.62
CA THR A 73 18.83 19.76 24.05
C THR A 73 18.42 18.53 24.82
N LEU A 74 18.34 17.36 24.17
CA LEU A 74 18.12 16.07 24.79
C LEU A 74 19.28 15.11 24.50
N PRO A 75 20.30 15.05 25.38
CA PRO A 75 21.48 14.19 25.18
C PRO A 75 21.11 12.71 25.08
N GLU A 76 21.79 11.98 24.19
CA GLU A 76 21.53 10.54 23.94
C GLU A 76 21.59 9.68 25.21
N LYS A 77 22.54 9.96 26.09
CA LYS A 77 22.65 9.25 27.40
C LYS A 77 21.37 9.41 28.23
N ILE A 78 20.83 10.63 28.30
CA ILE A 78 19.58 10.92 29.03
C ILE A 78 18.39 10.27 28.33
N ALA A 79 18.31 10.35 27.00
CA ALA A 79 17.26 9.72 26.23
C ALA A 79 17.21 8.20 26.46
N LYS A 80 18.37 7.53 26.51
CA LYS A 80 18.47 6.11 26.82
C LYS A 80 18.00 5.80 28.24
N GLU A 81 18.42 6.57 29.24
CA GLU A 81 17.98 6.42 30.63
C GLU A 81 16.46 6.58 30.77
N LEU A 82 15.88 7.57 30.12
CA LEU A 82 14.42 7.79 30.09
C LEU A 82 13.68 6.58 29.51
N LEU A 83 14.16 6.03 28.38
CA LEU A 83 13.57 4.83 27.76
C LEU A 83 13.63 3.62 28.71
N GLU A 84 14.74 3.39 29.37
CA GLU A 84 14.88 2.30 30.34
C GLU A 84 13.91 2.42 31.55
N LYS A 85 13.46 3.65 31.84
CA LYS A 85 12.44 3.95 32.85
C LYS A 85 11.03 4.03 32.31
N GLY A 86 10.84 3.74 31.00
CA GLY A 86 9.55 3.77 30.33
C GLY A 86 9.00 5.20 30.13
N ILE A 87 9.86 6.20 30.08
CA ILE A 87 9.54 7.58 29.72
C ILE A 87 10.00 7.80 28.28
N ILE A 88 9.14 8.38 27.46
CA ILE A 88 9.40 8.53 26.01
C ILE A 88 10.21 9.81 25.76
N PRO A 89 11.45 9.72 25.24
CA PRO A 89 12.23 10.89 24.87
C PRO A 89 11.87 11.36 23.46
N PHE A 90 11.66 12.67 23.27
CA PHE A 90 11.42 13.30 21.97
C PHE A 90 12.46 14.40 21.69
N GLY A 91 13.13 14.32 20.57
CA GLY A 91 14.11 15.29 20.10
C GLY A 91 13.49 16.48 19.34
N GLY A 92 12.40 17.04 19.82
CA GLY A 92 11.73 18.21 19.24
C GLY A 92 10.22 18.20 19.49
N ILE A 93 9.65 19.39 19.70
CA ILE A 93 8.20 19.56 19.98
C ILE A 93 7.35 19.09 18.81
N GLU A 94 7.69 19.52 17.60
CA GLU A 94 6.96 19.16 16.37
C GLU A 94 6.97 17.64 16.18
N SER A 95 8.15 17.01 16.31
CA SER A 95 8.30 15.56 16.21
C SER A 95 7.48 14.81 17.26
N ALA A 96 7.42 15.32 18.51
CA ALA A 96 6.62 14.73 19.58
C ALA A 96 5.13 14.76 19.26
N LEU A 97 4.61 15.92 18.88
CA LEU A 97 3.19 16.09 18.55
C LEU A 97 2.76 15.27 17.34
N ASP A 98 3.59 15.24 16.29
CA ASP A 98 3.32 14.46 15.09
C ASP A 98 3.32 12.94 15.36
N SER A 99 4.29 12.47 16.16
CA SER A 99 4.35 11.05 16.56
C SER A 99 3.14 10.63 17.39
N ILE A 100 2.72 11.46 18.36
CA ILE A 100 1.56 11.19 19.20
C ILE A 100 0.27 11.21 18.39
N ALA A 101 0.11 12.19 17.48
CA ALA A 101 -1.04 12.26 16.59
C ALA A 101 -1.16 11.03 15.69
N LYS A 102 -0.04 10.56 15.14
CA LYS A 102 0.01 9.32 14.35
C LYS A 102 -0.32 8.09 15.19
N PHE A 103 0.24 7.98 16.39
CA PHE A 103 -0.05 6.88 17.30
C PHE A 103 -1.52 6.83 17.73
N ALA A 104 -2.13 7.98 18.02
CA ALA A 104 -3.55 8.06 18.35
C ALA A 104 -4.47 7.59 17.21
N THR A 105 -4.05 7.76 15.95
CA THR A 105 -4.77 7.21 14.78
C THR A 105 -4.48 5.73 14.59
N TYR A 106 -3.25 5.28 14.85
CA TYR A 106 -2.84 3.90 14.72
C TYR A 106 -3.58 2.97 15.70
N SER A 107 -3.81 3.41 16.94
CA SER A 107 -4.55 2.63 17.95
C SER A 107 -6.01 2.33 17.56
N LYS A 108 -6.55 3.03 16.56
CA LYS A 108 -7.88 2.77 15.98
C LYS A 108 -7.85 1.77 14.83
N ILE A 109 -6.67 1.41 14.33
CA ILE A 109 -6.53 0.39 13.31
C ILE A 109 -6.67 -0.95 14.03
N LYS A 110 -7.85 -1.56 13.89
CA LYS A 110 -8.05 -2.94 14.33
C LYS A 110 -7.17 -3.83 13.47
N SER A 111 -6.17 -4.46 14.08
CA SER A 111 -5.28 -5.44 13.46
C SER A 111 -5.97 -6.80 13.22
N GLU A 112 -7.28 -6.80 13.13
CA GLU A 112 -8.07 -8.01 12.95
C GLU A 112 -7.91 -8.46 11.49
N ASN A 113 -7.09 -9.46 11.25
CA ASN A 113 -6.98 -10.24 10.01
C ASN A 113 -5.85 -9.88 9.02
N ILE A 114 -4.72 -9.38 9.46
CA ILE A 114 -3.54 -9.35 8.57
C ILE A 114 -3.14 -10.79 8.26
N LEU A 115 -3.05 -11.13 6.97
CA LEU A 115 -2.56 -12.43 6.54
C LEU A 115 -1.05 -12.53 6.83
N PRO A 116 -0.61 -13.52 7.63
CA PRO A 116 0.81 -13.69 7.90
C PRO A 116 1.57 -14.00 6.61
N PRO A 117 2.83 -13.55 6.48
CA PRO A 117 3.63 -13.89 5.32
C PRO A 117 3.98 -15.39 5.32
N ILE A 118 3.56 -16.11 4.29
CA ILE A 118 3.98 -17.49 4.00
C ILE A 118 4.63 -17.46 2.62
N ILE A 119 5.95 -17.65 2.58
CA ILE A 119 6.73 -17.57 1.34
C ILE A 119 6.53 -18.87 0.55
N PRO A 120 5.96 -18.82 -0.66
CA PRO A 120 5.77 -20.01 -1.47
C PRO A 120 7.09 -20.55 -2.00
N LEU A 121 7.19 -21.88 -2.07
CA LEU A 121 8.34 -22.56 -2.67
C LEU A 121 8.22 -22.60 -4.20
N ASN A 122 9.34 -22.53 -4.90
CA ASN A 122 9.43 -22.71 -6.36
C ASN A 122 8.47 -21.83 -7.17
N ALA A 123 8.19 -20.60 -6.71
CA ALA A 123 7.25 -19.72 -7.37
C ALA A 123 7.65 -19.37 -8.82
N LYS A 124 6.71 -19.57 -9.75
CA LYS A 124 6.88 -19.33 -11.19
C LYS A 124 5.79 -18.40 -11.71
N VAL A 125 6.13 -17.61 -12.72
CA VAL A 125 5.18 -16.77 -13.44
C VAL A 125 4.35 -17.67 -14.35
N LEU A 126 3.03 -17.53 -14.28
CA LEU A 126 2.09 -18.21 -15.19
C LEU A 126 2.02 -17.50 -16.54
N THR A 127 1.54 -18.21 -17.58
CA THR A 127 1.14 -17.56 -18.82
C THR A 127 -0.06 -16.65 -18.56
N GLU A 128 -0.22 -15.59 -19.36
CA GLU A 128 -1.33 -14.64 -19.20
C GLU A 128 -2.69 -15.34 -19.34
N ALA A 129 -2.82 -16.23 -20.32
CA ALA A 129 -4.04 -17.02 -20.51
C ALA A 129 -4.39 -17.82 -19.25
N THR A 130 -3.41 -18.46 -18.60
CA THR A 130 -3.61 -19.21 -17.36
C THR A 130 -3.94 -18.28 -16.20
N ALA A 131 -3.22 -17.17 -16.06
CA ALA A 131 -3.47 -16.18 -15.01
C ALA A 131 -4.90 -15.62 -15.10
N LYS A 132 -5.33 -15.21 -16.28
CA LYS A 132 -6.70 -14.72 -16.52
C LYS A 132 -7.77 -15.78 -16.25
N LYS A 133 -7.54 -17.02 -16.66
CA LYS A 133 -8.47 -18.11 -16.36
C LYS A 133 -8.68 -18.26 -14.87
N MET A 134 -7.62 -18.26 -14.07
CA MET A 134 -7.71 -18.34 -12.61
C MET A 134 -8.42 -17.14 -12.00
N LEU A 135 -8.16 -15.92 -12.48
CA LEU A 135 -8.86 -14.72 -12.02
C LEU A 135 -10.34 -14.73 -12.39
N GLY A 136 -10.70 -15.27 -13.55
CA GLY A 136 -12.09 -15.40 -13.98
C GLY A 136 -12.95 -16.28 -13.07
N GLU A 137 -12.35 -17.24 -12.35
CA GLU A 137 -13.04 -18.08 -11.35
C GLU A 137 -13.48 -17.26 -10.12
N PHE A 138 -12.99 -16.03 -9.95
CA PHE A 138 -13.32 -15.11 -8.87
C PHE A 138 -14.20 -13.94 -9.33
N ASP A 139 -14.99 -14.11 -10.36
CA ASP A 139 -15.91 -13.07 -10.89
C ASP A 139 -15.19 -11.75 -11.29
N ILE A 140 -13.97 -11.89 -11.80
CA ILE A 140 -13.20 -10.78 -12.36
C ILE A 140 -13.49 -10.69 -13.85
N GLN A 141 -13.88 -9.50 -14.32
CA GLN A 141 -14.23 -9.32 -15.71
C GLN A 141 -12.98 -9.31 -16.62
N LEU A 142 -13.05 -10.14 -17.65
CA LEU A 142 -11.98 -10.37 -18.62
C LEU A 142 -12.52 -10.15 -20.03
N PRO A 143 -11.68 -9.76 -21.01
CA PRO A 143 -12.08 -9.76 -22.40
C PRO A 143 -12.34 -11.19 -22.89
N ILE A 144 -13.27 -11.33 -23.87
CA ILE A 144 -13.44 -12.60 -24.58
C ILE A 144 -12.11 -12.94 -25.25
N SER A 145 -11.62 -14.16 -25.02
CA SER A 145 -10.29 -14.57 -25.47
C SER A 145 -10.25 -16.01 -25.96
N GLN A 146 -9.29 -16.30 -26.81
CA GLN A 146 -8.93 -17.66 -27.25
C GLN A 146 -7.42 -17.77 -27.40
N THR A 147 -6.86 -18.87 -26.86
CA THR A 147 -5.46 -19.23 -27.07
C THR A 147 -5.34 -20.15 -28.27
N VAL A 148 -4.38 -19.90 -29.15
CA VAL A 148 -4.06 -20.71 -30.32
C VAL A 148 -2.57 -21.05 -30.36
N THR A 149 -2.24 -22.26 -30.77
CA THR A 149 -0.86 -22.76 -30.89
C THR A 149 -0.44 -22.96 -32.33
N ASN A 150 -1.38 -22.93 -33.28
CA ASN A 150 -1.11 -23.04 -34.70
C ASN A 150 -1.44 -21.72 -35.38
N TYR A 151 -0.56 -21.28 -36.28
CA TYR A 151 -0.75 -20.05 -37.01
C TYR A 151 -2.05 -20.06 -37.84
N GLU A 152 -2.44 -21.24 -38.39
CA GLU A 152 -3.63 -21.46 -39.20
C GLU A 152 -4.94 -21.21 -38.45
N ASP A 153 -4.94 -21.37 -37.11
CA ASP A 153 -6.13 -21.21 -36.27
C ASP A 153 -6.38 -19.73 -35.87
N ILE A 154 -5.42 -18.83 -36.13
CA ILE A 154 -5.49 -17.41 -35.71
C ILE A 154 -6.69 -16.71 -36.32
N GLU A 155 -6.90 -16.90 -37.63
CA GLU A 155 -8.01 -16.28 -38.37
C GLU A 155 -9.38 -16.71 -37.81
N ASP A 156 -9.57 -17.99 -37.64
CA ASP A 156 -10.83 -18.55 -37.14
C ASP A 156 -11.11 -18.07 -35.71
N ALA A 157 -10.10 -18.01 -34.86
CA ALA A 157 -10.22 -17.50 -33.49
C ALA A 157 -10.59 -16.01 -33.48
N ALA A 158 -9.92 -15.20 -34.27
CA ALA A 158 -10.21 -13.77 -34.37
C ALA A 158 -11.62 -13.49 -34.93
N ASN A 159 -12.06 -14.25 -35.93
CA ASN A 159 -13.41 -14.14 -36.48
C ASN A 159 -14.50 -14.51 -35.46
N LYS A 160 -14.28 -15.52 -34.61
CA LYS A 160 -15.19 -15.91 -33.54
C LYS A 160 -15.30 -14.86 -32.44
N ILE A 161 -14.17 -14.21 -32.09
CA ILE A 161 -14.11 -13.14 -31.09
C ILE A 161 -14.74 -11.86 -31.66
N GLY A 162 -14.55 -11.60 -32.92
CA GLY A 162 -15.00 -10.39 -33.63
C GLY A 162 -14.06 -9.19 -33.47
N TYR A 163 -13.72 -8.57 -34.58
CA TYR A 163 -12.83 -7.40 -34.60
C TYR A 163 -13.45 -6.15 -33.95
N PRO A 164 -12.64 -5.19 -33.45
CA PRO A 164 -11.19 -5.26 -33.38
C PRO A 164 -10.69 -6.21 -32.26
N VAL A 165 -9.50 -6.76 -32.47
CA VAL A 165 -8.86 -7.69 -31.52
C VAL A 165 -7.46 -7.25 -31.13
N VAL A 166 -6.95 -7.86 -30.06
CA VAL A 166 -5.56 -7.80 -29.60
C VAL A 166 -4.93 -9.15 -29.84
N LEU A 167 -3.70 -9.16 -30.36
CA LEU A 167 -2.86 -10.34 -30.45
C LEU A 167 -1.72 -10.25 -29.47
N LYS A 168 -1.54 -11.25 -28.64
CA LYS A 168 -0.46 -11.35 -27.65
C LYS A 168 0.31 -12.65 -27.81
N GLY A 169 1.63 -12.57 -27.87
CA GLY A 169 2.51 -13.74 -27.80
C GLY A 169 2.66 -14.22 -26.36
N GLU A 170 2.60 -15.53 -26.14
CA GLU A 170 2.86 -16.15 -24.85
C GLU A 170 4.36 -16.43 -24.68
N GLY A 171 4.85 -16.44 -23.43
CA GLY A 171 6.20 -16.89 -23.07
C GLY A 171 7.14 -15.83 -22.49
N SER A 172 6.72 -14.56 -22.34
CA SER A 172 7.50 -13.51 -21.67
C SER A 172 6.65 -12.71 -20.70
N ALA A 173 7.24 -12.31 -19.57
CA ALA A 173 6.59 -11.43 -18.60
C ALA A 173 6.53 -9.96 -19.06
N HIS A 174 7.51 -9.52 -19.88
CA HIS A 174 7.59 -8.15 -20.44
C HIS A 174 7.24 -8.12 -21.92
N LYS A 175 5.98 -8.42 -22.21
CA LYS A 175 5.49 -8.63 -23.59
C LYS A 175 5.60 -7.41 -24.51
N THR A 176 5.31 -6.23 -23.98
CA THR A 176 5.32 -5.00 -24.78
C THR A 176 6.74 -4.64 -25.24
N GLU A 177 7.72 -4.75 -24.37
CA GLU A 177 9.14 -4.50 -24.71
C GLU A 177 9.70 -5.57 -25.67
N ALA A 178 9.21 -6.80 -25.55
CA ALA A 178 9.59 -7.91 -26.40
C ALA A 178 8.88 -7.92 -27.77
N GLY A 179 8.03 -6.95 -28.09
CA GLY A 179 7.25 -6.91 -29.34
C GLY A 179 6.19 -8.00 -29.43
N LEU A 180 5.71 -8.50 -28.29
CA LEU A 180 4.74 -9.59 -28.18
C LEU A 180 3.29 -9.10 -28.02
N VAL A 181 2.98 -7.83 -28.31
CA VAL A 181 1.63 -7.28 -28.23
C VAL A 181 1.33 -6.44 -29.47
N ALA A 182 0.25 -6.76 -30.17
CA ALA A 182 -0.32 -5.96 -31.24
C ALA A 182 -1.77 -5.60 -30.92
N LEU A 183 -2.03 -4.31 -30.80
CA LEU A 183 -3.33 -3.76 -30.37
C LEU A 183 -4.17 -3.31 -31.57
N ASN A 184 -5.50 -3.30 -31.37
CA ASN A 184 -6.47 -2.68 -32.27
C ASN A 184 -6.44 -3.21 -33.72
N LEU A 185 -6.27 -4.52 -33.86
CA LEU A 185 -6.28 -5.16 -35.18
C LEU A 185 -7.71 -5.24 -35.70
N GLN A 186 -7.95 -4.66 -36.91
CA GLN A 186 -9.29 -4.42 -37.44
C GLN A 186 -9.81 -5.53 -38.34
N ASN A 187 -8.93 -6.37 -38.84
CA ASN A 187 -9.27 -7.38 -39.84
C ASN A 187 -8.23 -8.51 -39.91
N GLN A 188 -8.56 -9.54 -40.68
CA GLN A 188 -7.74 -10.72 -40.90
C GLN A 188 -6.32 -10.39 -41.38
N ALA A 189 -6.19 -9.48 -42.34
CA ALA A 189 -4.87 -9.15 -42.91
C ALA A 189 -3.93 -8.56 -41.88
N GLU A 190 -4.46 -7.71 -40.99
CA GLU A 190 -3.68 -7.09 -39.92
C GLU A 190 -3.23 -8.09 -38.86
N ILE A 191 -4.10 -9.00 -38.39
CA ILE A 191 -3.74 -9.99 -37.39
C ILE A 191 -2.72 -11.00 -37.89
N LEU A 192 -2.89 -11.49 -39.13
CA LEU A 192 -1.93 -12.42 -39.73
C LEU A 192 -0.58 -11.75 -40.01
N SER A 193 -0.57 -10.48 -40.40
CA SER A 193 0.67 -9.71 -40.54
C SER A 193 1.38 -9.51 -39.20
N ALA A 194 0.64 -9.19 -38.16
CA ALA A 194 1.19 -9.06 -36.79
C ALA A 194 1.77 -10.40 -36.29
N ALA A 195 1.02 -11.48 -36.42
CA ALA A 195 1.43 -12.80 -36.01
C ALA A 195 2.72 -13.28 -36.71
N LYS A 196 2.88 -12.96 -37.97
CA LYS A 196 4.05 -13.37 -38.77
C LYS A 196 5.37 -12.79 -38.30
N VAL A 197 5.34 -11.58 -37.72
CA VAL A 197 6.55 -10.90 -37.22
C VAL A 197 6.77 -11.07 -35.71
N MET A 198 5.74 -11.54 -35.00
CA MET A 198 5.77 -11.72 -33.56
C MET A 198 6.62 -12.97 -33.19
N PRO A 199 7.62 -12.85 -32.32
CA PRO A 199 8.52 -13.97 -31.94
C PRO A 199 7.84 -14.93 -30.93
N SER A 200 6.74 -15.55 -31.34
CA SER A 200 5.98 -16.51 -30.54
C SER A 200 5.35 -17.59 -31.40
N ASN A 201 5.16 -18.78 -30.84
CA ASN A 201 4.41 -19.88 -31.45
C ASN A 201 3.06 -20.14 -30.78
N THR A 202 2.79 -19.44 -29.68
CA THR A 202 1.51 -19.52 -28.98
C THR A 202 0.97 -18.11 -28.81
N PHE A 203 -0.28 -17.92 -29.18
CA PHE A 203 -0.92 -16.60 -29.22
C PHE A 203 -2.19 -16.60 -28.37
N LEU A 204 -2.36 -15.55 -27.61
CA LEU A 204 -3.60 -15.19 -26.96
C LEU A 204 -4.27 -14.11 -27.81
N ILE A 205 -5.46 -14.39 -28.34
CA ILE A 205 -6.27 -13.44 -29.09
C ILE A 205 -7.42 -12.99 -28.19
N GLU A 206 -7.60 -11.68 -28.08
CA GLU A 206 -8.60 -11.11 -27.17
C GLU A 206 -9.42 -10.03 -27.87
N LYS A 207 -10.68 -9.90 -27.48
CA LYS A 207 -11.49 -8.74 -27.88
C LYS A 207 -10.82 -7.47 -27.40
N MET A 208 -10.63 -6.50 -28.31
CA MET A 208 -10.12 -5.18 -27.93
C MET A 208 -11.11 -4.49 -26.97
N VAL A 209 -10.62 -4.07 -25.81
CA VAL A 209 -11.39 -3.27 -24.86
C VAL A 209 -11.17 -1.80 -25.18
N GLY A 210 -12.23 -1.13 -25.59
CA GLY A 210 -12.25 0.31 -25.89
C GLY A 210 -12.89 1.12 -24.77
N ASP A 211 -13.11 2.41 -25.05
CA ASP A 211 -13.83 3.36 -24.19
C ASP A 211 -13.24 3.49 -22.74
N SER A 212 -11.91 3.39 -22.65
CA SER A 212 -11.19 3.59 -21.40
C SER A 212 -11.34 5.03 -20.92
N LEU A 213 -11.84 5.22 -19.70
CA LEU A 213 -11.90 6.51 -19.02
C LEU A 213 -10.66 6.74 -18.17
N LEU A 214 -10.16 5.67 -17.58
CA LEU A 214 -8.87 5.63 -16.88
C LEU A 214 -8.33 4.20 -16.83
N GLU A 215 -7.04 4.08 -16.64
CA GLU A 215 -6.34 2.81 -16.49
C GLU A 215 -5.69 2.75 -15.10
N LEU A 216 -5.85 1.63 -14.42
CA LEU A 216 -5.23 1.39 -13.12
C LEU A 216 -4.24 0.23 -13.21
N LEU A 217 -3.17 0.34 -12.43
CA LEU A 217 -2.38 -0.80 -11.98
C LEU A 217 -2.94 -1.26 -10.63
N VAL A 218 -3.25 -2.53 -10.51
CA VAL A 218 -3.66 -3.19 -9.26
C VAL A 218 -2.70 -4.35 -9.02
N GLY A 219 -1.82 -4.21 -8.05
CA GLY A 219 -0.82 -5.22 -7.71
C GLY A 219 -0.97 -5.70 -6.27
N ILE A 220 -0.79 -7.01 -6.03
CA ILE A 220 -0.66 -7.56 -4.69
C ILE A 220 0.64 -8.35 -4.65
N VAL A 221 1.54 -7.96 -3.77
CA VAL A 221 2.86 -8.58 -3.61
C VAL A 221 3.01 -9.05 -2.17
N LEU A 222 3.57 -10.24 -2.00
CA LEU A 222 3.96 -10.75 -0.69
C LEU A 222 5.25 -10.06 -0.22
N ASP A 223 5.15 -9.30 0.86
CA ASP A 223 6.25 -8.73 1.60
C ASP A 223 6.59 -9.62 2.79
N GLU A 224 7.87 -9.92 2.99
CA GLU A 224 8.31 -10.86 4.04
C GLU A 224 8.06 -10.35 5.46
N ALA A 225 8.00 -9.05 5.65
CA ALA A 225 7.80 -8.42 6.96
C ALA A 225 6.33 -8.05 7.23
N HIS A 226 5.57 -7.69 6.18
CA HIS A 226 4.24 -7.10 6.32
C HIS A 226 3.10 -8.00 5.82
N GLY A 227 3.41 -9.14 5.17
CA GLY A 227 2.42 -9.97 4.51
C GLY A 227 2.06 -9.40 3.12
N TYR A 228 0.82 -9.58 2.69
CA TYR A 228 0.42 -9.15 1.35
C TYR A 228 0.08 -7.66 1.30
N VAL A 229 0.72 -6.96 0.38
CA VAL A 229 0.55 -5.52 0.14
C VAL A 229 -0.18 -5.29 -1.17
N LEU A 230 -1.38 -4.72 -1.09
CA LEU A 230 -2.13 -4.21 -2.24
C LEU A 230 -1.58 -2.84 -2.62
N THR A 231 -1.16 -2.68 -3.86
CA THR A 231 -0.79 -1.39 -4.46
C THR A 231 -1.77 -1.04 -5.57
N ILE A 232 -2.29 0.18 -5.54
CA ILE A 232 -3.11 0.75 -6.62
C ILE A 232 -2.41 2.00 -7.12
N ALA A 233 -2.22 2.08 -8.42
CA ALA A 233 -1.52 3.18 -9.06
C ALA A 233 -2.21 3.59 -10.38
N SER A 234 -1.82 4.73 -10.92
CA SER A 234 -2.12 5.07 -12.32
C SER A 234 -1.55 3.98 -13.22
N GLY A 235 -2.35 3.41 -14.11
CA GLY A 235 -1.95 2.40 -15.09
C GLY A 235 -1.42 3.02 -16.38
N GLY A 236 -1.02 2.15 -17.33
CA GLY A 236 -0.56 2.52 -18.63
C GLY A 236 0.87 3.08 -18.70
N LYS A 237 1.25 3.66 -19.82
CA LYS A 237 2.63 4.08 -20.15
C LYS A 237 3.22 5.18 -19.24
N LEU A 238 2.38 5.88 -18.48
CA LEU A 238 2.79 7.00 -17.63
C LEU A 238 2.99 6.63 -16.15
N THR A 239 2.77 5.39 -15.78
CA THR A 239 2.84 4.87 -14.41
C THR A 239 4.17 5.19 -13.73
N GLU A 240 5.27 4.99 -14.43
CA GLU A 240 6.62 5.22 -13.90
C GLU A 240 6.95 6.70 -13.73
N ILE A 241 6.33 7.57 -14.53
CA ILE A 241 6.60 9.02 -14.52
C ILE A 241 5.87 9.71 -13.37
N PHE A 242 4.59 9.41 -13.16
CA PHE A 242 3.77 10.12 -12.18
C PHE A 242 3.94 9.64 -10.75
N ARG A 243 4.38 8.39 -10.54
CA ARG A 243 4.56 7.76 -9.21
C ARG A 243 3.36 8.00 -8.28
N ASP A 244 2.16 8.04 -8.85
CA ASP A 244 0.91 8.25 -8.13
C ASP A 244 0.36 6.89 -7.69
N LYS A 245 0.69 6.49 -6.47
CA LYS A 245 0.33 5.17 -5.92
C LYS A 245 -0.07 5.25 -4.47
N ILE A 246 -0.91 4.30 -4.08
CA ILE A 246 -1.27 4.01 -2.68
C ILE A 246 -0.99 2.54 -2.39
N SER A 247 -0.72 2.23 -1.12
CA SER A 247 -0.54 0.85 -0.67
C SER A 247 -1.35 0.59 0.60
N LEU A 248 -1.92 -0.62 0.69
CA LEU A 248 -2.73 -1.11 1.80
C LEU A 248 -2.31 -2.54 2.13
N LEU A 249 -2.41 -2.93 3.38
CA LEU A 249 -2.34 -4.35 3.75
C LEU A 249 -3.68 -5.03 3.42
N ILE A 250 -3.64 -6.30 3.03
CA ILE A 250 -4.87 -7.06 2.81
C ILE A 250 -5.15 -8.01 3.98
N PRO A 251 -6.44 -8.28 4.26
CA PRO A 251 -7.62 -7.79 3.57
C PRO A 251 -7.94 -6.32 3.87
N ALA A 252 -8.22 -5.54 2.85
CA ALA A 252 -8.74 -4.17 2.97
C ALA A 252 -10.20 -4.13 2.49
N ASN A 253 -11.07 -3.46 3.24
CA ASN A 253 -12.48 -3.33 2.85
C ASN A 253 -12.70 -2.19 1.85
N ASN A 254 -13.90 -2.13 1.24
CA ASN A 254 -14.23 -1.14 0.21
C ASN A 254 -14.11 0.31 0.71
N GLU A 255 -14.40 0.57 1.99
CA GLU A 255 -14.29 1.92 2.55
C GLU A 255 -12.81 2.37 2.65
N GLU A 256 -11.94 1.47 3.11
CA GLU A 256 -10.49 1.71 3.19
C GLU A 256 -9.88 1.91 1.81
N ILE A 257 -10.27 1.09 0.84
CA ILE A 257 -9.82 1.21 -0.56
C ILE A 257 -10.27 2.56 -1.13
N LEU A 258 -11.56 2.90 -1.00
CA LEU A 258 -12.11 4.15 -1.52
C LEU A 258 -11.46 5.38 -0.87
N LYS A 259 -11.27 5.35 0.46
CA LYS A 259 -10.56 6.41 1.20
C LYS A 259 -9.13 6.58 0.70
N SER A 260 -8.48 5.49 0.32
CA SER A 260 -7.12 5.53 -0.20
C SER A 260 -7.07 5.99 -1.65
N LEU A 261 -8.00 5.56 -2.51
CA LEU A 261 -8.14 6.06 -3.89
C LEU A 261 -8.31 7.58 -3.94
N LYS A 262 -9.04 8.17 -2.99
CA LYS A 262 -9.21 9.64 -2.87
C LYS A 262 -7.90 10.40 -2.61
N LYS A 263 -6.82 9.73 -2.23
CA LYS A 263 -5.50 10.33 -2.03
C LYS A 263 -4.66 10.38 -3.30
N LEU A 264 -5.03 9.63 -4.34
CA LEU A 264 -4.35 9.65 -5.62
C LEU A 264 -4.50 11.03 -6.29
N LYS A 265 -3.45 11.53 -6.91
CA LYS A 265 -3.49 12.77 -7.70
C LYS A 265 -4.46 12.66 -8.87
N MET A 266 -4.61 11.43 -9.40
CA MET A 266 -5.56 11.13 -10.47
C MET A 266 -7.03 11.01 -10.00
N TRP A 267 -7.33 11.16 -8.71
CA TRP A 267 -8.70 11.06 -8.17
C TRP A 267 -9.75 11.90 -8.94
N PRO A 268 -9.45 13.13 -9.43
CA PRO A 268 -10.40 13.89 -10.22
C PRO A 268 -10.94 13.15 -11.47
N LEU A 269 -10.19 12.20 -12.04
CA LEU A 269 -10.64 11.40 -13.17
C LEU A 269 -11.75 10.43 -12.78
N PHE A 270 -11.78 9.97 -11.54
CA PHE A 270 -12.86 9.12 -11.02
C PHE A 270 -14.20 9.86 -10.88
N LEU A 271 -14.16 11.18 -10.80
CA LEU A 271 -15.36 12.02 -10.68
C LEU A 271 -15.86 12.54 -12.06
N GLY A 272 -15.17 12.20 -13.12
CA GLY A 272 -15.34 12.80 -14.44
C GLY A 272 -14.59 14.14 -14.54
N TYR A 273 -13.78 14.29 -15.57
CA TYR A 273 -12.93 15.46 -15.74
C TYR A 273 -13.15 16.08 -17.11
N ARG A 274 -13.33 17.42 -17.14
CA ARG A 274 -13.54 18.22 -18.38
C ARG A 274 -14.65 17.69 -19.29
N GLY A 275 -15.77 17.25 -18.69
CA GLY A 275 -16.93 16.74 -19.42
C GLY A 275 -16.87 15.25 -19.80
N ALA A 276 -15.79 14.55 -19.47
CA ALA A 276 -15.76 13.09 -19.55
C ALA A 276 -16.64 12.48 -18.45
N PRO A 277 -17.36 11.38 -18.69
CA PRO A 277 -18.12 10.68 -17.66
C PRO A 277 -17.19 10.09 -16.59
N SER A 278 -17.74 9.80 -15.41
CA SER A 278 -17.05 9.04 -14.38
C SER A 278 -17.03 7.55 -14.71
N PRO A 279 -15.95 6.83 -14.41
CA PRO A 279 -15.95 5.37 -14.44
C PRO A 279 -16.86 4.80 -13.36
N ASP A 280 -17.23 3.54 -13.50
CA ASP A 280 -17.99 2.79 -12.49
C ASP A 280 -17.06 2.43 -11.31
N ILE A 281 -17.13 3.23 -10.24
CA ILE A 281 -16.32 3.05 -9.02
C ILE A 281 -16.68 1.73 -8.33
N ASP A 282 -17.94 1.32 -8.33
CA ASP A 282 -18.38 0.08 -7.66
C ASP A 282 -17.79 -1.13 -8.37
N SER A 283 -17.75 -1.12 -9.70
CA SER A 283 -17.10 -2.17 -10.49
C SER A 283 -15.58 -2.24 -10.25
N ILE A 284 -14.92 -1.08 -10.10
CA ILE A 284 -13.50 -1.00 -9.73
C ILE A 284 -13.27 -1.62 -8.34
N LEU A 285 -14.05 -1.19 -7.33
CA LEU A 285 -13.95 -1.72 -5.96
C LEU A 285 -14.22 -3.21 -5.91
N LYS A 286 -15.24 -3.69 -6.64
CA LYS A 286 -15.56 -5.12 -6.75
C LYS A 286 -14.40 -5.91 -7.35
N THR A 287 -13.78 -5.40 -8.41
CA THR A 287 -12.62 -6.06 -9.04
C THR A 287 -11.45 -6.15 -8.06
N ILE A 288 -11.11 -5.05 -7.37
CA ILE A 288 -10.03 -5.04 -6.37
C ILE A 288 -10.32 -6.02 -5.22
N GLN A 289 -11.57 -6.08 -4.76
CA GLN A 289 -11.99 -7.02 -3.71
C GLN A 289 -11.86 -8.47 -4.18
N ASN A 290 -12.23 -8.77 -5.42
CA ASN A 290 -12.15 -10.11 -5.99
C ASN A 290 -10.69 -10.55 -6.20
N VAL A 291 -9.79 -9.63 -6.55
CA VAL A 291 -8.34 -9.90 -6.59
C VAL A 291 -7.80 -10.23 -5.20
N GLN A 292 -8.23 -9.51 -4.16
CA GLN A 292 -7.87 -9.85 -2.79
C GLN A 292 -8.40 -11.24 -2.39
N ASN A 293 -9.66 -11.55 -2.72
CA ASN A 293 -10.27 -12.85 -2.43
C ASN A 293 -9.51 -14.00 -3.12
N PHE A 294 -9.03 -13.78 -4.35
CA PHE A 294 -8.17 -14.72 -5.05
C PHE A 294 -6.87 -14.98 -4.26
N VAL A 295 -6.19 -13.92 -3.81
CA VAL A 295 -4.94 -14.05 -3.04
C VAL A 295 -5.20 -14.72 -1.69
N ILE A 296 -6.25 -14.33 -0.98
CA ILE A 296 -6.64 -14.91 0.32
C ILE A 296 -6.92 -16.40 0.19
N SER A 297 -7.69 -16.79 -0.82
CA SER A 297 -8.03 -18.21 -1.09
C SER A 297 -6.82 -19.06 -1.47
N ASN A 298 -5.77 -18.43 -2.01
CA ASN A 298 -4.52 -19.05 -2.40
C ASN A 298 -3.35 -18.68 -1.46
N HIS A 299 -3.65 -18.30 -0.21
CA HIS A 299 -2.67 -17.91 0.78
C HIS A 299 -1.56 -18.95 0.96
N GLY A 300 -0.31 -18.49 0.93
CA GLY A 300 0.88 -19.33 0.99
C GLY A 300 1.31 -19.94 -0.35
N LYS A 301 0.54 -19.73 -1.43
CA LYS A 301 0.93 -20.13 -2.80
C LYS A 301 1.27 -18.94 -3.68
N ILE A 302 0.60 -17.81 -3.51
CA ILE A 302 0.81 -16.60 -4.31
C ILE A 302 1.97 -15.79 -3.73
N SER A 303 2.91 -15.38 -4.60
CA SER A 303 3.90 -14.35 -4.26
C SER A 303 3.59 -13.01 -4.89
N GLU A 304 2.88 -13.01 -6.03
CA GLU A 304 2.59 -11.78 -6.75
C GLU A 304 1.35 -11.96 -7.65
N VAL A 305 0.51 -10.93 -7.68
CA VAL A 305 -0.54 -10.73 -8.69
C VAL A 305 -0.42 -9.30 -9.17
N GLU A 306 -0.31 -9.09 -10.48
CA GLU A 306 -0.34 -7.76 -11.09
C GLU A 306 -1.38 -7.71 -12.20
N ILE A 307 -2.19 -6.68 -12.18
CA ILE A 307 -3.14 -6.31 -13.23
C ILE A 307 -2.69 -4.96 -13.76
N ASN A 308 -2.29 -4.90 -15.03
CA ASN A 308 -1.81 -3.66 -15.64
C ASN A 308 -1.95 -3.68 -17.17
N PRO A 309 -3.04 -3.06 -17.71
CA PRO A 309 -4.00 -2.22 -17.00
C PRO A 309 -5.29 -2.94 -16.58
N LEU A 310 -5.91 -2.45 -15.52
CA LEU A 310 -7.34 -2.54 -15.31
C LEU A 310 -8.00 -1.37 -16.07
N ILE A 311 -8.73 -1.66 -17.11
CA ILE A 311 -9.42 -0.67 -17.94
C ILE A 311 -10.75 -0.33 -17.28
N CYS A 312 -10.87 0.92 -16.80
CA CYS A 312 -12.05 1.40 -16.11
C CYS A 312 -12.94 2.20 -17.07
N ARG A 313 -14.18 1.75 -17.25
CA ARG A 313 -15.17 2.34 -18.16
C ARG A 313 -16.37 2.85 -17.38
N GLN A 314 -17.33 3.44 -18.06
CA GLN A 314 -18.56 3.97 -17.45
C GLN A 314 -19.45 2.87 -16.86
N ALA A 315 -19.39 1.65 -17.37
CA ALA A 315 -20.29 0.56 -16.99
C ALA A 315 -19.59 -0.62 -16.28
N ASP A 316 -18.26 -0.70 -16.33
CA ASP A 316 -17.50 -1.82 -15.80
C ASP A 316 -16.00 -1.52 -15.65
N ALA A 317 -15.27 -2.51 -15.11
CA ALA A 317 -13.81 -2.54 -15.05
C ALA A 317 -13.30 -3.89 -15.57
N ILE A 318 -12.47 -3.87 -16.61
CA ILE A 318 -12.01 -5.07 -17.31
C ILE A 318 -10.50 -5.22 -17.19
N VAL A 319 -10.04 -6.40 -16.79
CA VAL A 319 -8.62 -6.74 -16.68
C VAL A 319 -8.06 -7.03 -18.08
N ALA A 320 -7.28 -6.09 -18.62
CA ALA A 320 -6.70 -6.23 -19.97
C ALA A 320 -5.40 -7.04 -19.96
N ASP A 321 -4.62 -6.99 -18.89
CA ASP A 321 -3.42 -7.82 -18.74
C ASP A 321 -3.27 -8.26 -17.28
N ALA A 322 -2.74 -9.48 -17.09
CA ALA A 322 -2.55 -10.06 -15.76
C ALA A 322 -1.29 -10.92 -15.69
N LEU A 323 -0.56 -10.75 -14.60
CA LEU A 323 0.58 -11.58 -14.21
C LEU A 323 0.29 -12.20 -12.85
N ILE A 324 0.53 -13.50 -12.73
CA ILE A 324 0.48 -14.22 -11.45
C ILE A 324 1.78 -14.98 -11.28
N LYS A 325 2.40 -14.83 -10.12
CA LYS A 325 3.52 -15.65 -9.68
C LYS A 325 3.07 -16.54 -8.53
N ILE A 326 3.06 -17.84 -8.77
CA ILE A 326 2.51 -18.86 -7.88
C ILE A 326 3.51 -20.00 -7.66
N GLY A 327 3.54 -20.54 -6.46
CA GLY A 327 4.38 -21.67 -6.08
C GLY A 327 3.60 -22.68 -5.23
N GLU A 328 4.35 -23.55 -4.58
CA GLU A 328 3.84 -24.52 -3.63
C GLU A 328 3.79 -23.89 -2.24
N LYS A 329 2.76 -24.24 -1.47
CA LYS A 329 2.66 -23.77 -0.09
C LYS A 329 3.81 -24.38 0.74
N ASN A 330 4.48 -23.51 1.48
CA ASN A 330 5.48 -23.91 2.45
C ASN A 330 4.73 -24.24 3.77
N ASP A 331 4.62 -25.52 4.08
CA ASP A 331 3.92 -26.04 5.28
C ASP A 331 4.73 -25.85 6.56
#